data_fa6fb48329500a485bc23de0f92a7897
#
_entry.id   fa6fb48329500a485bc23de0f92a7897
#
_cell.length_a   1.000
_cell.length_b   1.000
_cell.length_c   1.000
_cell.angle_alpha   90.00
_cell.angle_beta   90.00
_cell.angle_gamma   90.00
#
_symmetry.space_group_name_H-M   'P 1'
#
loop_
_entity.id
_entity.type
_entity.pdbx_description
1 polymer ?
#
loop_
_entity_poly.entity_id
_entity_poly.type
_entity_poly.pdbx_seq_one_letter_code
_entity_poly.pdbx_strand_id
1 'polypeptide(L)'
;SYAYCSDTMYYPALCDFIKGADLLYHEATFAKDSEALAKKTKHSTAEQAALIAKKADVKMLMLGHYSARYTDLKLLLDEAKLVFDNTVLADDGLKINL
;
A
#
# COMPACT_ATOMS: atom_id res chain seq x y z
N SER A 1 14.05 -2.72 -11.51
CA SER A 1 13.90 -1.40 -10.86
C SER A 1 12.99 -1.49 -9.66
N TYR A 2 13.15 -0.58 -8.73
CA TYR A 2 12.36 -0.51 -7.50
C TYR A 2 11.75 0.86 -7.36
N ALA A 3 10.52 0.92 -6.84
CA ALA A 3 9.87 2.16 -6.48
C ALA A 3 9.47 2.10 -5.01
N TYR A 4 9.58 3.22 -4.30
CA TYR A 4 9.31 3.30 -2.88
C TYR A 4 8.37 4.48 -2.60
N CYS A 5 7.18 4.19 -2.05
CA CYS A 5 6.18 5.19 -1.69
C CYS A 5 5.79 5.02 -0.23
N SER A 6 6.24 5.94 0.61
CA SER A 6 5.99 5.93 2.05
C SER A 6 5.37 7.27 2.45
N ASP A 7 4.53 7.25 3.49
CA ASP A 7 3.83 8.45 3.98
C ASP A 7 3.05 9.15 2.87
N THR A 8 2.38 8.37 2.03
CA THR A 8 1.79 8.86 0.80
C THR A 8 0.28 8.68 0.80
N MET A 9 -0.44 9.78 0.64
CA MET A 9 -1.86 9.74 0.34
C MET A 9 -2.06 9.16 -1.05
N TYR A 10 -3.20 8.48 -1.27
CA TYR A 10 -3.53 7.92 -2.58
C TYR A 10 -3.41 9.01 -3.66
N TYR A 11 -2.52 8.80 -4.62
CA TYR A 11 -2.21 9.78 -5.64
C TYR A 11 -1.97 9.08 -6.99
N PRO A 12 -3.02 8.93 -7.80
CA PRO A 12 -2.92 8.17 -9.06
C PRO A 12 -1.84 8.66 -10.02
N ALA A 13 -1.49 9.93 -9.98
CA ALA A 13 -0.45 10.48 -10.85
C ALA A 13 0.93 9.83 -10.61
N LEU A 14 1.15 9.22 -9.43
CA LEU A 14 2.39 8.48 -9.18
C LEU A 14 2.60 7.33 -10.17
N CYS A 15 1.52 6.81 -10.75
CA CYS A 15 1.64 5.69 -11.69
C CYS A 15 2.55 6.00 -12.87
N ASP A 16 2.59 7.26 -13.30
CA ASP A 16 3.44 7.66 -14.42
C ASP A 16 4.93 7.59 -14.07
N PHE A 17 5.27 7.79 -12.80
CA PHE A 17 6.66 7.76 -12.34
C PHE A 17 7.18 6.36 -12.05
N ILE A 18 6.29 5.44 -11.68
CA ILE A 18 6.69 4.09 -11.25
C ILE A 18 6.30 3.01 -12.24
N LYS A 19 5.79 3.40 -13.41
CA LYS A 19 5.27 2.45 -14.40
C LYS A 19 6.31 1.40 -14.75
N GLY A 20 5.90 0.14 -14.67
CA GLY A 20 6.73 -0.99 -15.07
C GLY A 20 7.83 -1.35 -14.07
N ALA A 21 7.85 -0.79 -12.87
CA ALA A 21 8.83 -1.17 -11.86
C ALA A 21 8.72 -2.66 -11.53
N ASP A 22 9.85 -3.30 -11.22
CA ASP A 22 9.87 -4.71 -10.84
C ASP A 22 9.25 -4.91 -9.46
N LEU A 23 9.45 -3.98 -8.55
CA LEU A 23 8.90 -4.01 -7.21
C LEU A 23 8.44 -2.60 -6.82
N LEU A 24 7.21 -2.50 -6.36
CA LEU A 24 6.69 -1.29 -5.72
C LEU A 24 6.55 -1.55 -4.23
N TYR A 25 7.29 -0.81 -3.41
CA TYR A 25 7.04 -0.74 -1.97
C TYR A 25 6.11 0.44 -1.73
N HIS A 26 4.95 0.18 -1.13
CA HIS A 26 3.97 1.23 -0.88
C HIS A 26 3.40 1.09 0.52
N GLU A 27 3.12 2.22 1.17
CA GLU A 27 2.49 2.17 2.47
C GLU A 27 1.08 1.60 2.38
N ALA A 28 0.66 0.92 3.44
CA ALA A 28 -0.69 0.43 3.61
C ALA A 28 -1.10 0.66 5.07
N THR A 29 -1.14 1.93 5.45
CA THR A 29 -1.34 2.31 6.85
C THR A 29 -2.69 1.88 7.37
N PHE A 30 -3.73 1.89 6.53
CA PHE A 30 -5.10 1.57 6.92
C PHE A 30 -5.74 0.54 6.01
N ALA A 31 -6.74 -0.17 6.54
CA ALA A 31 -7.67 -0.95 5.75
C ALA A 31 -8.79 -0.03 5.23
N LYS A 32 -9.61 -0.56 4.34
CA LYS A 32 -10.70 0.18 3.71
C LYS A 32 -11.69 0.74 4.73
N ASP A 33 -11.88 0.05 5.86
CA ASP A 33 -12.77 0.49 6.92
C ASP A 33 -12.37 1.85 7.52
N SER A 34 -11.12 2.27 7.33
CA SER A 34 -10.59 3.54 7.82
C SER A 34 -10.16 4.47 6.69
N GLU A 35 -10.79 4.37 5.53
CA GLU A 35 -10.41 5.17 4.35
C GLU A 35 -10.50 6.68 4.62
N ALA A 36 -11.53 7.13 5.32
CA ALA A 36 -11.68 8.55 5.65
C ALA A 36 -10.54 9.04 6.55
N LEU A 37 -10.10 8.21 7.49
CA LEU A 37 -8.97 8.55 8.36
C LEU A 37 -7.66 8.56 7.57
N ALA A 38 -7.51 7.64 6.62
CA ALA A 38 -6.35 7.63 5.73
C ALA A 38 -6.23 8.94 4.97
N LYS A 39 -7.32 9.40 4.40
CA LYS A 39 -7.35 10.67 3.67
C LYS A 39 -7.00 11.85 4.58
N LYS A 40 -7.58 11.88 5.78
CA LYS A 40 -7.37 12.95 6.75
C LYS A 40 -5.91 13.03 7.20
N THR A 41 -5.25 11.90 7.35
CA THR A 41 -3.86 11.83 7.81
C THR A 41 -2.85 11.77 6.66
N LYS A 42 -3.31 11.87 5.42
CA LYS A 42 -2.47 11.80 4.21
C LYS A 42 -1.72 10.50 4.07
N HIS A 43 -2.41 9.40 4.36
CA HIS A 43 -1.91 8.04 4.17
C HIS A 43 -2.79 7.27 3.18
N SER A 44 -2.35 6.08 2.81
CA SER A 44 -3.08 5.23 1.89
C SER A 44 -3.61 3.98 2.59
N THR A 45 -4.71 3.44 2.04
CA THR A 45 -5.18 2.11 2.42
C THR A 45 -4.46 1.04 1.61
N ALA A 46 -4.57 -0.22 2.04
CA ALA A 46 -4.02 -1.34 1.29
C ALA A 46 -4.65 -1.45 -0.10
N GLU A 47 -5.96 -1.22 -0.21
CA GLU A 47 -6.64 -1.23 -1.50
C GLU A 47 -6.08 -0.14 -2.43
N GLN A 48 -5.84 1.05 -1.89
CA GLN A 48 -5.29 2.16 -2.68
C GLN A 48 -3.88 1.87 -3.17
N ALA A 49 -3.05 1.27 -2.33
CA ALA A 49 -1.71 0.84 -2.75
C ALA A 49 -1.79 -0.17 -3.90
N ALA A 50 -2.72 -1.10 -3.81
CA ALA A 50 -2.92 -2.10 -4.86
C ALA A 50 -3.44 -1.47 -6.15
N LEU A 51 -4.29 -0.45 -6.07
CA LEU A 51 -4.75 0.28 -7.25
C LEU A 51 -3.59 0.98 -7.96
N ILE A 52 -2.68 1.57 -7.21
CA ILE A 52 -1.47 2.20 -7.77
C ILE A 52 -0.62 1.13 -8.48
N ALA A 53 -0.39 -0.01 -7.83
CA ALA A 53 0.39 -1.10 -8.42
C ALA A 53 -0.22 -1.59 -9.73
N LYS A 54 -1.53 -1.74 -9.76
CA LYS A 54 -2.24 -2.21 -10.95
C LYS A 54 -2.15 -1.20 -12.09
N LYS A 55 -2.38 0.08 -11.81
CA LYS A 55 -2.32 1.13 -12.83
C LYS A 55 -0.90 1.33 -13.36
N ALA A 56 0.10 1.19 -12.51
CA ALA A 56 1.50 1.34 -12.88
C ALA A 56 2.08 0.09 -13.53
N ASP A 57 1.34 -1.00 -13.53
CA ASP A 57 1.76 -2.27 -14.12
C ASP A 57 3.10 -2.75 -13.56
N VAL A 58 3.27 -2.64 -12.24
CA VAL A 58 4.45 -3.17 -11.57
C VAL A 58 4.37 -4.70 -11.50
N LYS A 59 5.50 -5.37 -11.29
CA LYS A 59 5.52 -6.82 -11.24
C LYS A 59 5.12 -7.36 -9.87
N MET A 60 5.51 -6.68 -8.80
CA MET A 60 5.20 -7.09 -7.43
C MET A 60 4.93 -5.88 -6.56
N LEU A 61 3.96 -5.99 -5.67
CA LEU A 61 3.64 -4.99 -4.66
C LEU A 61 4.05 -5.50 -3.29
N MET A 62 4.81 -4.70 -2.54
CA MET A 62 5.13 -4.97 -1.15
C MET A 62 4.48 -3.91 -0.27
N LEU A 63 3.63 -4.35 0.66
CA LEU A 63 2.96 -3.44 1.59
C LEU A 63 3.79 -3.26 2.85
N GLY A 64 3.81 -2.05 3.36
CA GLY A 64 4.49 -1.75 4.61
C GLY A 64 3.87 -0.55 5.31
N HIS A 65 4.53 -0.07 6.39
CA HIS A 65 4.12 1.13 7.10
C HIS A 65 2.70 1.01 7.68
N TYR A 66 2.46 -0.08 8.42
CA TYR A 66 1.13 -0.39 8.94
C TYR A 66 0.80 0.41 10.19
N SER A 67 -0.49 0.78 10.35
CA SER A 67 -0.96 1.34 11.61
C SER A 67 -0.93 0.27 12.71
N ALA A 68 -0.50 0.65 13.91
CA ALA A 68 -0.47 -0.26 15.06
C ALA A 68 -1.86 -0.73 15.50
N ARG A 69 -2.94 -0.11 15.01
CA ARG A 69 -4.30 -0.55 15.30
C ARG A 69 -4.63 -1.91 14.71
N TYR A 70 -3.90 -2.33 13.68
CA TYR A 70 -4.13 -3.62 13.03
C TYR A 70 -3.20 -4.66 13.63
N THR A 71 -3.77 -5.62 14.38
CA THR A 71 -3.02 -6.74 14.92
C THR A 71 -2.94 -7.89 13.93
N ASP A 72 -3.93 -8.01 13.04
CA ASP A 72 -3.93 -9.01 11.98
C ASP A 72 -3.71 -8.33 10.64
N LEU A 73 -2.49 -8.42 10.14
CA LEU A 73 -2.12 -7.81 8.87
C LEU A 73 -2.70 -8.56 7.66
N LYS A 74 -3.27 -9.73 7.88
CA LYS A 74 -3.90 -10.49 6.80
C LYS A 74 -5.05 -9.71 6.17
N LEU A 75 -5.79 -8.93 6.97
CA LEU A 75 -6.86 -8.10 6.44
C LEU A 75 -6.33 -7.14 5.37
N LEU A 76 -5.20 -6.49 5.64
CA LEU A 76 -4.58 -5.56 4.68
C LEU A 76 -4.13 -6.30 3.42
N LEU A 77 -3.49 -7.45 3.61
CA LEU A 77 -3.02 -8.26 2.50
C LEU A 77 -4.17 -8.75 1.61
N ASP A 78 -5.23 -9.24 2.23
CA ASP A 78 -6.38 -9.77 1.49
C ASP A 78 -7.07 -8.66 0.68
N GLU A 79 -7.24 -7.48 1.26
CA GLU A 79 -7.82 -6.34 0.54
C GLU A 79 -6.99 -5.96 -0.69
N ALA A 80 -5.68 -5.92 -0.54
CA ALA A 80 -4.79 -5.58 -1.65
C ALA A 80 -4.82 -6.66 -2.73
N LYS A 81 -4.82 -7.92 -2.35
CA LYS A 81 -4.80 -9.04 -3.30
C LYS A 81 -6.07 -9.13 -4.14
N LEU A 82 -7.18 -8.61 -3.67
CA LEU A 82 -8.41 -8.54 -4.46
C LEU A 82 -8.23 -7.64 -5.70
N VAL A 83 -7.32 -6.69 -5.62
CA VAL A 83 -7.05 -5.73 -6.70
C VAL A 83 -5.77 -6.10 -7.46
N PHE A 84 -4.72 -6.49 -6.75
CA PHE A 84 -3.43 -6.82 -7.33
C PHE A 84 -2.89 -8.09 -6.66
N ASP A 85 -2.98 -9.20 -7.37
CA ASP A 85 -2.73 -10.52 -6.78
C ASP A 85 -1.29 -10.70 -6.27
N ASN A 86 -0.30 -10.20 -7.00
CA ASN A 86 1.11 -10.39 -6.63
C ASN A 86 1.55 -9.39 -5.56
N THR A 87 0.94 -9.51 -4.37
CA THR A 87 1.16 -8.64 -3.23
C THR A 87 1.72 -9.44 -2.06
N VAL A 88 2.72 -8.88 -1.39
CA VAL A 88 3.33 -9.47 -0.20
C VAL A 88 3.40 -8.42 0.91
N LEU A 89 3.55 -8.89 2.16
CA LEU A 89 3.76 -8.01 3.30
C LEU A 89 5.24 -7.83 3.56
N ALA A 90 5.65 -6.61 3.89
CA ALA A 90 7.01 -6.35 4.35
C ALA A 90 7.15 -6.80 5.82
N ASP A 91 8.39 -6.86 6.27
CA ASP A 91 8.69 -7.31 7.63
C ASP A 91 8.09 -6.44 8.72
N ASP A 92 7.97 -7.03 9.91
CA ASP A 92 7.26 -6.50 11.07
C ASP A 92 7.74 -5.15 11.59
N GLY A 93 8.98 -4.78 11.33
CA GLY A 93 9.54 -3.53 11.83
C GLY A 93 8.95 -2.28 11.21
N LEU A 94 8.03 -2.42 10.27
CA LEU A 94 7.46 -1.28 9.54
C LEU A 94 6.13 -0.79 10.09
N LYS A 95 5.67 -1.34 11.20
CA LYS A 95 4.46 -0.82 11.85
C LYS A 95 4.70 0.55 12.44
N ILE A 96 3.71 1.42 12.32
CA ILE A 96 3.73 2.74 12.93
C ILE A 96 2.64 2.84 13.99
N ASN A 97 2.86 3.71 14.95
CA ASN A 97 1.95 3.92 16.08
C ASN A 97 1.11 5.16 15.82
N LEU A 98 -0.11 4.95 15.40
CA LEU A 98 -1.06 6.05 15.13
C LEU A 98 -2.13 6.14 16.18
#